data_a8e314634c56f5417ec1b13db44ed7c8
#
_entry.id   a8e314634c56f5417ec1b13db44ed7c8
#
_cell.length_a   1.000
_cell.length_b   1.000
_cell.length_c   1.000
_cell.angle_alpha   90.00
_cell.angle_beta   90.00
_cell.angle_gamma   90.00
#
_symmetry.space_group_name_H-M   'P 1'
#
loop_
_entity.id
_entity.type
_entity.pdbx_description
1 polymer ?
#
loop_
_entity_poly.entity_id
_entity_poly.type
_entity_poly.pdbx_seq_one_letter_code
_entity_poly.pdbx_strand_id
1 'polypeptide(L)'
;MDLLRRPFEGQGKRAERVYPVGRLDYASEGLLLMTNDGALAQKLTLAGSHVPKTYRVKVSGKPDERAIARLRAGITIELQDGRRVKTSPAQIRLAEPGANPWYEVVLIEGRNRQIRRMFECVGHHVEKIKRVRLGPLVLDVEPGKFRELTETEVTELKKAARGKGGKVTQRR
;
A
#
# COMPACT_ATOMS: atom_id res chain seq x y z
N MET A 1 21.24 4.31 -7.60
CA MET A 1 20.86 4.82 -6.27
C MET A 1 20.95 6.34 -6.14
N ASP A 2 21.26 7.05 -7.23
CA ASP A 2 21.42 8.52 -7.27
C ASP A 2 20.18 9.32 -7.65
N LEU A 3 19.09 8.68 -8.02
CA LEU A 3 17.86 9.37 -8.46
C LEU A 3 17.17 10.20 -7.35
N LEU A 4 17.48 9.93 -6.09
CA LEU A 4 16.85 10.61 -4.94
C LEU A 4 17.70 11.76 -4.36
N ARG A 5 18.96 11.91 -4.77
CA ARG A 5 19.81 13.05 -4.33
C ARG A 5 19.54 14.33 -5.09
N ARG A 6 19.35 14.24 -6.41
CA ARG A 6 19.19 15.42 -7.30
C ARG A 6 17.93 16.27 -7.07
N PRO A 7 16.77 15.74 -6.68
CA PRO A 7 15.58 16.57 -6.49
C PRO A 7 15.68 17.57 -5.32
N PHE A 8 16.55 17.32 -4.34
CA PHE A 8 16.67 18.12 -3.12
C PHE A 8 17.86 19.08 -3.12
N GLU A 9 18.70 19.05 -4.14
CA GLU A 9 19.92 19.86 -4.24
C GLU A 9 19.68 21.32 -4.67
N GLY A 10 18.45 21.72 -5.03
CA GLY A 10 18.15 23.01 -5.67
C GLY A 10 17.74 24.16 -4.79
N GLN A 11 17.60 24.03 -3.46
CA GLN A 11 17.00 25.05 -2.59
C GLN A 11 17.90 25.62 -1.48
N GLY A 12 19.22 25.56 -1.62
CA GLY A 12 20.12 26.21 -0.65
C GLY A 12 20.08 25.66 0.80
N LYS A 13 19.22 24.68 1.08
CA LYS A 13 19.21 23.92 2.32
C LYS A 13 20.09 22.70 2.14
N ARG A 14 20.92 22.36 3.14
CA ARG A 14 21.65 21.10 3.17
C ARG A 14 20.71 19.98 2.78
N ALA A 15 21.08 19.17 1.76
CA ALA A 15 20.29 18.03 1.31
C ALA A 15 20.00 17.11 2.52
N GLU A 16 18.80 17.20 3.07
CA GLU A 16 18.39 16.37 4.20
C GLU A 16 18.29 14.93 3.71
N ARG A 17 18.86 14.01 4.47
CA ARG A 17 18.80 12.60 4.14
C ARG A 17 17.40 12.07 4.41
N VAL A 18 16.65 11.77 3.36
CA VAL A 18 15.34 11.14 3.42
C VAL A 18 15.46 9.63 3.13
N TYR A 19 14.54 8.86 3.71
CA TYR A 19 14.45 7.41 3.50
C TYR A 19 12.99 6.99 3.31
N PRO A 20 12.74 5.83 2.65
CA PRO A 20 11.39 5.39 2.34
C PRO A 20 10.66 4.89 3.57
N VAL A 21 9.37 5.19 3.65
CA VAL A 21 8.44 4.63 4.62
C VAL A 21 7.86 3.33 4.06
N GLY A 22 8.47 2.22 4.46
CA GLY A 22 8.14 0.91 3.94
C GLY A 22 8.73 0.68 2.55
N ARG A 23 8.15 -0.29 1.85
CA ARG A 23 8.66 -0.77 0.57
C ARG A 23 7.54 -0.92 -0.46
N LEU A 24 7.92 -0.85 -1.73
CA LEU A 24 7.20 -1.45 -2.85
C LEU A 24 8.03 -2.64 -3.34
N ASP A 25 7.37 -3.73 -3.67
CA ASP A 25 8.04 -4.88 -4.31
C ASP A 25 8.52 -4.49 -5.71
N TYR A 26 9.54 -5.19 -6.23
CA TYR A 26 10.14 -4.92 -7.54
C TYR A 26 9.11 -4.81 -8.68
N ALA A 27 8.10 -5.68 -8.67
CA ALA A 27 7.01 -5.69 -9.66
C ALA A 27 5.77 -4.93 -9.18
N SER A 28 5.94 -3.89 -8.35
CA SER A 28 4.85 -3.03 -7.85
C SER A 28 5.24 -1.57 -8.05
N GLU A 29 4.24 -0.74 -8.30
CA GLU A 29 4.40 0.70 -8.53
C GLU A 29 3.49 1.53 -7.61
N GLY A 30 3.58 2.84 -7.70
CA GLY A 30 2.67 3.80 -7.08
C GLY A 30 3.28 4.58 -5.93
N LEU A 31 2.43 4.99 -5.00
CA LEU A 31 2.76 5.91 -3.91
C LEU A 31 3.85 5.35 -2.99
N LEU A 32 4.99 6.02 -2.93
CA LEU A 32 6.04 5.80 -1.95
C LEU A 32 6.27 7.08 -1.15
N LEU A 33 6.11 7.01 0.15
CA LEU A 33 6.39 8.12 1.05
C LEU A 33 7.87 8.11 1.43
N MET A 34 8.51 9.27 1.37
CA MET A 34 9.87 9.52 1.82
C MET A 34 9.85 10.50 2.99
N THR A 35 10.69 10.32 3.99
CA THR A 35 10.77 11.22 5.16
C THR A 35 12.15 11.20 5.80
N ASN A 36 12.49 12.26 6.52
CA ASN A 36 13.59 12.33 7.47
C ASN A 36 13.14 12.11 8.94
N ASP A 37 11.81 12.05 9.19
CA ASP A 37 11.23 11.76 10.50
C ASP A 37 11.19 10.23 10.73
N GLY A 38 12.23 9.71 11.41
CA GLY A 38 12.36 8.29 11.74
C GLY A 38 11.27 7.76 12.64
N ALA A 39 10.80 8.58 13.57
CA ALA A 39 9.73 8.19 14.49
C ALA A 39 8.39 8.01 13.73
N LEU A 40 8.10 8.90 12.79
CA LEU A 40 6.93 8.78 11.94
C LEU A 40 7.04 7.56 11.02
N ALA A 41 8.20 7.37 10.37
CA ALA A 41 8.44 6.22 9.50
C ALA A 41 8.22 4.89 10.24
N GLN A 42 8.79 4.77 11.45
CA GLN A 42 8.62 3.59 12.28
C GLN A 42 7.13 3.35 12.61
N LYS A 43 6.41 4.37 13.07
CA LYS A 43 4.98 4.25 13.40
C LYS A 43 4.13 3.81 12.20
N LEU A 44 4.41 4.32 11.00
CA LEU A 44 3.68 3.97 9.79
C LEU A 44 3.97 2.55 9.27
N THR A 45 5.14 2.00 9.60
CA THR A 45 5.60 0.69 9.12
C THR A 45 5.39 -0.44 10.12
N LEU A 46 5.18 -0.15 11.40
CA LEU A 46 4.88 -1.16 12.41
C LEU A 46 3.66 -2.00 12.02
N ALA A 47 3.73 -3.30 12.24
CA ALA A 47 2.67 -4.26 11.91
C ALA A 47 1.33 -3.92 12.62
N GLY A 48 1.38 -3.30 13.80
CA GLY A 48 0.21 -2.86 14.57
C GLY A 48 -0.29 -1.44 14.25
N SER A 49 0.28 -0.74 13.29
CA SER A 49 -0.13 0.63 12.97
C SER A 49 -1.53 0.72 12.36
N HIS A 50 -2.01 -0.38 11.77
CA HIS A 50 -3.30 -0.47 11.08
C HIS A 50 -3.58 0.66 10.06
N VAL A 51 -2.54 1.36 9.62
CA VAL A 51 -2.67 2.39 8.59
C VAL A 51 -3.08 1.73 7.27
N PRO A 52 -4.26 2.06 6.73
CA PRO A 52 -4.76 1.41 5.53
C PRO A 52 -3.89 1.75 4.31
N LYS A 53 -3.69 0.74 3.48
CA LYS A 53 -2.97 0.85 2.21
C LYS A 53 -3.92 0.38 1.11
N THR A 54 -4.20 1.24 0.15
CA THR A 54 -5.11 0.93 -0.96
C THR A 54 -4.31 0.68 -2.23
N TYR A 55 -4.64 -0.41 -2.89
CA TYR A 55 -3.98 -0.85 -4.11
C TYR A 55 -4.99 -1.04 -5.25
N ARG A 56 -4.56 -0.70 -6.46
CA ARG A 56 -5.17 -1.16 -7.70
C ARG A 56 -4.43 -2.43 -8.13
N VAL A 57 -5.17 -3.50 -8.35
CA VAL A 57 -4.61 -4.84 -8.59
C VAL A 57 -5.25 -5.43 -9.84
N LYS A 58 -4.45 -5.70 -10.87
CA LYS A 58 -4.89 -6.42 -12.06
C LYS A 58 -4.68 -7.91 -11.88
N VAL A 59 -5.72 -8.68 -12.13
CA VAL A 59 -5.71 -10.13 -11.85
C VAL A 59 -5.98 -10.89 -13.14
N SER A 60 -5.20 -11.95 -13.38
CA SER A 60 -5.39 -12.86 -14.51
C SER A 60 -6.63 -13.74 -14.27
N GLY A 61 -7.50 -13.78 -15.26
CA GLY A 61 -8.79 -14.47 -15.19
C GLY A 61 -9.79 -13.77 -14.24
N LYS A 62 -10.96 -14.37 -14.08
CA LYS A 62 -12.05 -13.82 -13.25
C LYS A 62 -12.23 -14.62 -11.97
N PRO A 63 -11.72 -14.15 -10.81
CA PRO A 63 -12.06 -14.74 -9.53
C PRO A 63 -13.58 -14.76 -9.34
N ASP A 64 -14.14 -15.90 -8.94
CA ASP A 64 -15.55 -16.01 -8.58
C ASP A 64 -15.85 -15.33 -7.23
N GLU A 65 -17.12 -15.14 -6.91
CA GLU A 65 -17.51 -14.46 -5.67
C GLU A 65 -17.07 -15.25 -4.42
N ARG A 66 -16.95 -16.58 -4.50
CA ARG A 66 -16.46 -17.40 -3.40
C ARG A 66 -14.98 -17.11 -3.13
N ALA A 67 -14.17 -17.01 -4.18
CA ALA A 67 -12.76 -16.63 -4.07
C ALA A 67 -12.62 -15.25 -3.43
N ILE A 68 -13.37 -14.25 -3.92
CA ILE A 68 -13.36 -12.88 -3.37
C ILE A 68 -13.82 -12.86 -1.91
N ALA A 69 -14.89 -13.58 -1.55
CA ALA A 69 -15.37 -13.68 -0.17
C ALA A 69 -14.32 -14.26 0.77
N ARG A 70 -13.59 -15.32 0.34
CA ARG A 70 -12.47 -15.90 1.11
C ARG A 70 -11.35 -14.90 1.32
N LEU A 71 -10.99 -14.13 0.29
CA LEU A 71 -9.96 -13.08 0.39
C LEU A 71 -10.39 -11.96 1.36
N ARG A 72 -11.67 -11.54 1.30
CA ARG A 72 -12.23 -10.52 2.22
C ARG A 72 -12.22 -10.98 3.68
N ALA A 73 -12.52 -12.23 3.94
CA ALA A 73 -12.52 -12.81 5.29
C ALA A 73 -11.12 -13.02 5.89
N GLY A 74 -10.10 -12.90 5.07
CA GLY A 74 -8.73 -13.28 5.40
C GLY A 74 -8.45 -14.76 5.10
N ILE A 75 -7.31 -15.01 4.47
CA ILE A 75 -6.88 -16.31 3.99
C ILE A 75 -5.51 -16.67 4.55
N THR A 76 -5.26 -17.96 4.74
CA THR A 76 -3.93 -18.44 5.16
C THR A 76 -2.99 -18.40 3.95
N ILE A 77 -1.90 -17.66 4.09
CA ILE A 77 -0.81 -17.55 3.10
C ILE A 77 0.46 -18.17 3.69
N GLU A 78 1.32 -18.66 2.82
CA GLU A 78 2.66 -19.09 3.19
C GLU A 78 3.65 -17.94 2.99
N LEU A 79 4.47 -17.66 3.99
CA LEU A 79 5.52 -16.65 3.93
C LEU A 79 6.78 -17.23 3.28
N GLN A 80 7.75 -16.36 3.00
CA GLN A 80 9.02 -16.76 2.37
C GLN A 80 9.86 -17.72 3.24
N ASP A 81 9.67 -17.70 4.54
CA ASP A 81 10.32 -18.57 5.53
C ASP A 81 9.55 -19.88 5.79
N GLY A 82 8.55 -20.20 4.97
CA GLY A 82 7.70 -21.38 5.09
C GLY A 82 6.59 -21.29 6.14
N ARG A 83 6.56 -20.24 6.97
CA ARG A 83 5.48 -20.09 7.96
C ARG A 83 4.15 -19.80 7.30
N ARG A 84 3.11 -20.43 7.80
CA ARG A 84 1.72 -20.19 7.37
C ARG A 84 1.05 -19.24 8.34
N VAL A 85 0.50 -18.16 7.80
CA VAL A 85 -0.16 -17.11 8.59
C VAL A 85 -1.50 -16.74 7.98
N LYS A 86 -2.50 -16.52 8.83
CA LYS A 86 -3.79 -15.98 8.39
C LYS A 86 -3.65 -14.46 8.21
N THR A 87 -4.12 -13.95 7.07
CA THR A 87 -4.18 -12.50 6.83
C THR A 87 -5.32 -11.88 7.61
N SER A 88 -5.20 -10.60 7.94
CA SER A 88 -6.33 -9.80 8.40
C SER A 88 -7.41 -9.73 7.32
N PRO A 89 -8.68 -9.50 7.68
CA PRO A 89 -9.73 -9.19 6.73
C PRO A 89 -9.32 -8.01 5.82
N ALA A 90 -9.67 -8.12 4.54
CA ALA A 90 -9.36 -7.11 3.52
C ALA A 90 -10.66 -6.58 2.88
N GLN A 91 -10.65 -5.29 2.49
CA GLN A 91 -11.72 -4.81 1.62
C GLN A 91 -11.29 -5.04 0.17
N ILE A 92 -12.12 -5.72 -0.60
CA ILE A 92 -11.85 -6.02 -2.01
C ILE A 92 -13.11 -5.73 -2.80
N ARG A 93 -12.99 -4.85 -3.78
CA ARG A 93 -14.09 -4.51 -4.69
C ARG A 93 -13.62 -4.52 -6.13
N LEU A 94 -14.50 -4.93 -7.02
CA LEU A 94 -14.26 -4.82 -8.45
C LEU A 94 -14.19 -3.34 -8.82
N ALA A 95 -13.11 -2.94 -9.48
CA ALA A 95 -12.90 -1.57 -9.92
C ALA A 95 -13.16 -1.41 -11.42
N GLU A 96 -12.67 -2.36 -12.22
CA GLU A 96 -12.91 -2.40 -13.66
C GLU A 96 -13.13 -3.85 -14.07
N PRO A 97 -14.29 -4.17 -14.70
CA PRO A 97 -14.56 -5.51 -15.22
C PRO A 97 -13.73 -5.80 -16.48
N GLY A 98 -13.57 -7.07 -16.82
CA GLY A 98 -12.86 -7.50 -18.03
C GLY A 98 -12.46 -8.97 -17.95
N ALA A 99 -11.73 -9.46 -18.96
CA ALA A 99 -11.14 -10.79 -18.93
C ALA A 99 -10.09 -10.93 -17.82
N ASN A 100 -9.31 -9.87 -17.61
CA ASN A 100 -8.36 -9.68 -16.51
C ASN A 100 -8.76 -8.42 -15.74
N PRO A 101 -9.67 -8.53 -14.76
CA PRO A 101 -10.28 -7.40 -14.09
C PRO A 101 -9.31 -6.68 -13.15
N TRP A 102 -9.61 -5.41 -12.88
CA TRP A 102 -8.97 -4.66 -11.82
C TRP A 102 -9.81 -4.68 -10.55
N TYR A 103 -9.14 -4.92 -9.44
CA TYR A 103 -9.71 -4.80 -8.10
C TYR A 103 -9.07 -3.66 -7.33
N GLU A 104 -9.85 -3.00 -6.50
CA GLU A 104 -9.33 -2.18 -5.42
C GLU A 104 -9.24 -3.05 -4.17
N VAL A 105 -8.04 -3.08 -3.57
CA VAL A 105 -7.72 -3.88 -2.39
C VAL A 105 -7.22 -2.96 -1.29
N VAL A 106 -7.89 -2.97 -0.13
CA VAL A 106 -7.46 -2.21 1.06
C VAL A 106 -6.96 -3.18 2.12
N LEU A 107 -5.71 -3.01 2.53
CA LEU A 107 -5.07 -3.77 3.61
C LEU A 107 -4.71 -2.86 4.78
N ILE A 108 -4.87 -3.36 6.00
CA ILE A 108 -4.41 -2.69 7.25
C ILE A 108 -3.06 -3.22 7.74
N GLU A 109 -2.50 -4.18 7.06
CA GLU A 109 -1.21 -4.81 7.33
C GLU A 109 -0.34 -4.78 6.06
N GLY A 110 0.89 -5.27 6.13
CA GLY A 110 1.79 -5.28 4.97
C GLY A 110 2.82 -6.38 5.09
N ARG A 111 2.43 -7.61 4.74
CA ARG A 111 3.36 -8.74 4.67
C ARG A 111 4.05 -8.78 3.31
N ASN A 112 5.19 -9.43 3.24
CA ASN A 112 5.92 -9.59 1.99
C ASN A 112 5.02 -10.23 0.92
N ARG A 113 4.86 -9.55 -0.22
CA ARG A 113 4.08 -9.98 -1.38
C ARG A 113 2.65 -10.45 -1.04
N GLN A 114 2.04 -9.88 0.01
CA GLN A 114 0.78 -10.35 0.58
C GLN A 114 -0.33 -10.47 -0.45
N ILE A 115 -0.59 -9.43 -1.24
CA ILE A 115 -1.66 -9.43 -2.25
C ILE A 115 -1.45 -10.56 -3.27
N ARG A 116 -0.22 -10.74 -3.76
CA ARG A 116 0.09 -11.80 -4.73
C ARG A 116 -0.21 -13.18 -4.14
N ARG A 117 0.30 -13.46 -2.92
CA ARG A 117 0.06 -14.71 -2.22
C ARG A 117 -1.42 -14.97 -1.93
N MET A 118 -2.17 -13.92 -1.57
CA MET A 118 -3.61 -14.02 -1.34
C MET A 118 -4.34 -14.48 -2.61
N PHE A 119 -4.09 -13.85 -3.75
CA PHE A 119 -4.74 -14.23 -5.01
C PHE A 119 -4.24 -15.58 -5.53
N GLU A 120 -2.97 -15.92 -5.37
CA GLU A 120 -2.42 -17.25 -5.69
C GLU A 120 -3.13 -18.37 -4.91
N CYS A 121 -3.46 -18.16 -3.62
CA CYS A 121 -4.21 -19.12 -2.81
C CYS A 121 -5.65 -19.42 -3.30
N VAL A 122 -6.18 -18.58 -4.19
CA VAL A 122 -7.48 -18.81 -4.83
C VAL A 122 -7.35 -19.10 -6.34
N GLY A 123 -6.13 -19.39 -6.81
CA GLY A 123 -5.85 -19.84 -8.17
C GLY A 123 -5.71 -18.73 -9.21
N HIS A 124 -5.46 -17.49 -8.77
CA HIS A 124 -5.32 -16.35 -9.68
C HIS A 124 -3.96 -15.67 -9.56
N HIS A 125 -3.37 -15.33 -10.71
CA HIS A 125 -2.11 -14.59 -10.75
C HIS A 125 -2.37 -13.07 -10.77
N VAL A 126 -1.53 -12.33 -10.02
CA VAL A 126 -1.57 -10.85 -10.03
C VAL A 126 -0.60 -10.31 -11.06
N GLU A 127 -1.13 -9.71 -12.13
CA GLU A 127 -0.35 -9.13 -13.22
C GLU A 127 0.30 -7.80 -12.82
N LYS A 128 -0.51 -6.87 -12.27
CA LYS A 128 -0.05 -5.53 -11.88
C LYS A 128 -0.54 -5.15 -10.49
N ILE A 129 0.29 -4.42 -9.75
CA ILE A 129 -0.06 -3.81 -8.47
C ILE A 129 0.39 -2.36 -8.48
N LYS A 130 -0.52 -1.44 -8.14
CA LYS A 130 -0.22 -0.03 -7.96
C LYS A 130 -0.77 0.44 -6.61
N ARG A 131 0.10 0.91 -5.69
CA ARG A 131 -0.36 1.51 -4.45
C ARG A 131 -0.87 2.92 -4.73
N VAL A 132 -2.16 3.15 -4.52
CA VAL A 132 -2.82 4.43 -4.83
C VAL A 132 -3.11 5.27 -3.59
N ARG A 133 -3.07 4.66 -2.37
CA ARG A 133 -3.24 5.40 -1.11
C ARG A 133 -2.41 4.79 0.01
N LEU A 134 -1.99 5.66 0.94
CA LEU A 134 -1.34 5.31 2.20
C LEU A 134 -1.96 6.17 3.31
N GLY A 135 -2.82 5.58 4.15
CA GLY A 135 -3.62 6.33 5.11
C GLY A 135 -4.45 7.42 4.42
N PRO A 136 -4.30 8.71 4.83
CA PRO A 136 -5.02 9.83 4.21
C PRO A 136 -4.45 10.21 2.83
N LEU A 137 -3.19 9.85 2.55
CA LEU A 137 -2.50 10.28 1.33
C LEU A 137 -3.02 9.54 0.10
N VAL A 138 -3.23 10.28 -0.98
CA VAL A 138 -3.62 9.76 -2.30
C VAL A 138 -2.48 10.01 -3.29
N LEU A 139 -2.27 9.08 -4.21
CA LEU A 139 -1.33 9.25 -5.31
C LEU A 139 -1.89 10.27 -6.31
N ASP A 140 -1.25 11.42 -6.39
CA ASP A 140 -1.65 12.57 -7.21
C ASP A 140 -0.50 13.13 -8.07
N VAL A 141 0.58 12.39 -8.18
CA VAL A 141 1.74 12.75 -9.02
C VAL A 141 1.99 11.69 -10.08
N GLU A 142 2.54 12.11 -11.22
CA GLU A 142 2.91 11.21 -12.30
C GLU A 142 4.07 10.28 -11.93
N PRO A 143 4.21 9.13 -12.59
CA PRO A 143 5.33 8.23 -12.37
C PRO A 143 6.68 8.93 -12.48
N GLY A 144 7.57 8.70 -11.52
CA GLY A 144 8.89 9.32 -11.45
C GLY A 144 8.90 10.76 -10.94
N LYS A 145 7.73 11.32 -10.63
CA LYS A 145 7.61 12.66 -10.01
C LYS A 145 7.41 12.54 -8.51
N PHE A 146 7.70 13.62 -7.82
CA PHE A 146 7.48 13.77 -6.40
C PHE A 146 6.98 15.17 -6.09
N ARG A 147 6.36 15.33 -4.93
CA ARG A 147 6.04 16.61 -4.31
C ARG A 147 6.23 16.53 -2.80
N GLU A 148 6.40 17.67 -2.19
CA GLU A 148 6.32 17.76 -0.73
C GLU A 148 4.86 17.59 -0.26
N LEU A 149 4.70 17.08 0.96
CA LEU A 149 3.40 17.03 1.62
C LEU A 149 3.10 18.39 2.25
N THR A 150 1.84 18.78 2.20
CA THR A 150 1.37 19.95 2.94
C THR A 150 1.38 19.70 4.45
N GLU A 151 1.40 20.75 5.27
CA GLU A 151 1.32 20.62 6.74
C GLU A 151 0.06 19.89 7.19
N THR A 152 -1.06 20.07 6.49
CA THR A 152 -2.31 19.35 6.75
C THR A 152 -2.15 17.86 6.51
N GLU A 153 -1.57 17.46 5.37
CA GLU A 153 -1.30 16.05 5.05
C GLU A 153 -0.37 15.40 6.07
N VAL A 154 0.68 16.09 6.48
CA VAL A 154 1.59 15.63 7.53
C VAL A 154 0.86 15.44 8.86
N THR A 155 -0.01 16.38 9.22
CA THR A 155 -0.81 16.32 10.46
C THR A 155 -1.78 15.13 10.43
N GLU A 156 -2.49 14.93 9.33
CA GLU A 156 -3.41 13.81 9.16
C GLU A 156 -2.67 12.46 9.15
N LEU A 157 -1.51 12.40 8.52
CA LEU A 157 -0.68 11.21 8.51
C LEU A 157 -0.19 10.85 9.93
N LYS A 158 0.25 11.85 10.71
CA LYS A 158 0.61 11.67 12.12
C LYS A 158 -0.56 11.20 12.98
N LYS A 159 -1.78 11.69 12.73
CA LYS A 159 -3.00 11.20 13.40
C LYS A 159 -3.28 9.74 13.04
N ALA A 160 -3.21 9.38 11.75
CA ALA A 160 -3.40 8.00 11.29
C ALA A 160 -2.37 7.04 11.91
N ALA A 161 -1.12 7.46 12.06
CA ALA A 161 -0.04 6.67 12.66
C ALA A 161 -0.19 6.46 14.18
N ARG A 162 -1.07 7.21 14.88
CA ARG A 162 -1.32 7.07 16.32
C ARG A 162 -2.30 5.94 16.69
N GLY A 163 -2.83 5.21 15.71
CA GLY A 163 -3.53 3.94 15.96
C GLY A 163 -4.89 4.01 16.65
N LYS A 164 -5.63 5.11 16.52
CA LYS A 164 -7.09 5.07 16.77
C LYS A 164 -7.77 4.80 15.43
N GLY A 165 -8.27 3.57 15.26
CA GLY A 165 -8.92 3.11 14.04
C GLY A 165 -9.95 4.12 13.49
N GLY A 166 -9.54 4.85 12.49
CA GLY A 166 -10.44 5.70 11.73
C GLY A 166 -11.42 4.82 10.98
N LYS A 167 -12.70 4.91 11.32
CA LYS A 167 -13.79 4.41 10.49
C LYS A 167 -13.57 4.99 9.09
N VAL A 168 -13.36 4.13 8.11
CA VAL A 168 -13.34 4.56 6.70
C VAL A 168 -14.73 5.10 6.37
N THR A 169 -14.87 6.42 6.35
CA THR A 169 -16.12 7.06 5.93
C THR A 169 -16.24 6.82 4.43
N GLN A 170 -17.17 5.96 4.06
CA GLN A 170 -17.63 5.85 2.68
C GLN A 170 -18.26 7.19 2.29
N ARG A 171 -17.61 7.96 1.44
CA ARG A 171 -18.31 8.97 0.64
C ARG A 171 -19.00 8.23 -0.51
N ARG A 172 -20.33 8.37 -0.52
CA ARG A 172 -21.22 7.94 -1.59
C ARG A 172 -20.88 8.65 -2.90
#